data_adefb476cee1a5a702475ab04355d1aa
#
_entry.id   adefb476cee1a5a702475ab04355d1aa
#
_cell.length_a   1.000
_cell.length_b   1.000
_cell.length_c   1.000
_cell.angle_alpha   90.00
_cell.angle_beta   90.00
_cell.angle_gamma   90.00
#
_symmetry.space_group_name_H-M   'P 1'
#
loop_
_entity.id
_entity.type
_entity.pdbx_description
1 polymer ?
#
loop_
_entity_poly.entity_id
_entity_poly.type
_entity_poly.pdbx_seq_one_letter_code
_entity_poly.pdbx_strand_id
1 'polypeptide(L)'
;MKYWRGYLTAAVFAVVTLGLREFAKTHTELVDMVYPYISRLIQTFLAEWCSGAAFCLWQVLAVLLVVLLVASIVVMIVLRWNFFQWLGWVLASASLLIMLHTGIYGLNSFAGPLSEDIHLTETEYTVTELAEATKYFRDQANLLATQVRRDPSGDVAFPEFEEMAQQAGDGFQTLTMEKAFPVFAGSRIPVKKLGWADMYTSMGITGFTMPLTGEAAVNPNIPAVSIPFTMCHEMAHRMCIAYESDANLAAFLACNENSDVNFRYSANFMAFLYCYNALAGVGTSTANAAMAEIRGSINDQLRNDWNDYVDFFAAEQKEGATNVANKVNDAYIKGSGDDRGTQSYGAVCDLLVSWHIQEVYLPAHKEEVPQFDPLDKNQVDISGMPGAGGN
;
A
#
# COMPACT_ATOMS: atom_id res chain seq x y z
N MET A 1 27.20 -27.25 -27.25
CA MET A 1 25.74 -27.05 -27.25
C MET A 1 25.05 -27.20 -25.88
N LYS A 2 25.60 -27.91 -24.87
CA LYS A 2 24.96 -28.10 -23.54
C LYS A 2 24.91 -26.82 -22.68
N TYR A 3 25.84 -25.90 -22.79
CA TYR A 3 25.98 -24.73 -21.90
C TYR A 3 24.94 -23.63 -22.16
N TRP A 4 24.37 -23.54 -23.35
CA TRP A 4 23.46 -22.47 -23.76
C TRP A 4 21.99 -22.68 -23.38
N ARG A 5 21.63 -23.89 -22.94
CA ARG A 5 20.22 -24.20 -22.68
C ARG A 5 19.61 -23.31 -21.59
N GLY A 6 20.33 -23.15 -20.45
CA GLY A 6 19.85 -22.29 -19.37
C GLY A 6 19.68 -20.82 -19.81
N TYR A 7 20.66 -20.28 -20.52
CA TYR A 7 20.55 -18.92 -21.05
C TYR A 7 19.47 -18.75 -22.09
N LEU A 8 19.29 -19.72 -22.97
CA LEU A 8 18.20 -19.69 -23.94
C LEU A 8 16.83 -19.74 -23.23
N THR A 9 16.69 -20.58 -22.21
CA THR A 9 15.46 -20.64 -21.40
C THR A 9 15.21 -19.32 -20.67
N ALA A 10 16.24 -18.72 -20.05
CA ALA A 10 16.14 -17.41 -19.43
C ALA A 10 15.73 -16.32 -20.46
N ALA A 11 16.34 -16.34 -21.64
CA ALA A 11 16.01 -15.38 -22.71
C ALA A 11 14.55 -15.55 -23.18
N VAL A 12 14.04 -16.78 -23.32
CA VAL A 12 12.65 -17.03 -23.69
C VAL A 12 11.70 -16.45 -22.62
N PHE A 13 11.93 -16.71 -21.34
CA PHE A 13 11.09 -16.15 -20.27
C PHE A 13 11.17 -14.60 -20.23
N ALA A 14 12.36 -14.04 -20.41
CA ALA A 14 12.54 -12.59 -20.48
C ALA A 14 11.79 -11.98 -21.69
N VAL A 15 11.86 -12.59 -22.86
CA VAL A 15 11.15 -12.12 -24.06
C VAL A 15 9.63 -12.22 -23.87
N VAL A 16 9.13 -13.29 -23.24
CA VAL A 16 7.71 -13.43 -22.92
C VAL A 16 7.28 -12.33 -21.95
N THR A 17 8.06 -12.09 -20.88
CA THR A 17 7.79 -11.02 -19.91
C THR A 17 7.72 -9.65 -20.57
N LEU A 18 8.73 -9.32 -21.39
CA LEU A 18 8.76 -8.04 -22.11
C LEU A 18 7.62 -7.93 -23.10
N GLY A 19 7.30 -9.02 -23.81
CA GLY A 19 6.16 -9.07 -24.73
C GLY A 19 4.81 -8.84 -24.04
N LEU A 20 4.59 -9.45 -22.85
CA LEU A 20 3.39 -9.23 -22.05
C LEU A 20 3.28 -7.76 -21.59
N ARG A 21 4.38 -7.18 -21.09
CA ARG A 21 4.40 -5.77 -20.66
C ARG A 21 4.17 -4.81 -21.82
N GLU A 22 4.81 -5.03 -22.95
CA GLU A 22 4.62 -4.18 -24.13
C GLU A 22 3.21 -4.31 -24.70
N PHE A 23 2.64 -5.53 -24.70
CA PHE A 23 1.25 -5.72 -25.05
C PHE A 23 0.32 -4.97 -24.11
N ALA A 24 0.51 -5.08 -22.80
CA ALA A 24 -0.30 -4.38 -21.80
C ALA A 24 -0.21 -2.85 -21.95
N LYS A 25 1.00 -2.34 -22.17
CA LYS A 25 1.25 -0.91 -22.38
C LYS A 25 0.56 -0.34 -23.62
N THR A 26 0.43 -1.16 -24.66
CA THR A 26 -0.20 -0.73 -25.94
C THR A 26 -1.72 -1.01 -26.00
N HIS A 27 -2.25 -1.80 -25.05
CA HIS A 27 -3.66 -2.21 -25.02
C HIS A 27 -4.26 -2.02 -23.62
N THR A 28 -4.03 -0.85 -23.02
CA THR A 28 -4.43 -0.55 -21.63
C THR A 28 -5.92 -0.75 -21.39
N GLU A 29 -6.79 -0.34 -22.32
CA GLU A 29 -8.26 -0.53 -22.22
C GLU A 29 -8.65 -2.02 -22.13
N LEU A 30 -7.97 -2.90 -22.91
CA LEU A 30 -8.22 -4.33 -22.85
C LEU A 30 -7.71 -4.94 -21.55
N VAL A 31 -6.53 -4.47 -21.09
CA VAL A 31 -5.94 -4.90 -19.81
C VAL A 31 -6.87 -4.52 -18.67
N ASP A 32 -7.31 -3.29 -18.62
CA ASP A 32 -8.22 -2.77 -17.60
C ASP A 32 -9.54 -3.56 -17.56
N MET A 33 -10.13 -3.79 -18.72
CA MET A 33 -11.41 -4.52 -18.83
C MET A 33 -11.34 -5.97 -18.34
N VAL A 34 -10.21 -6.66 -18.51
CA VAL A 34 -10.16 -8.13 -18.36
C VAL A 34 -9.17 -8.60 -17.30
N TYR A 35 -7.98 -8.01 -17.27
CA TYR A 35 -6.88 -8.57 -16.51
C TYR A 35 -7.05 -8.48 -14.98
N PRO A 36 -7.55 -7.38 -14.38
CA PRO A 36 -7.76 -7.30 -12.93
C PRO A 36 -8.72 -8.39 -12.42
N TYR A 37 -9.73 -8.75 -13.20
CA TYR A 37 -10.66 -9.84 -12.84
C TYR A 37 -9.95 -11.20 -12.79
N ILE A 38 -9.15 -11.51 -13.81
CA ILE A 38 -8.40 -12.78 -13.88
C ILE A 38 -7.35 -12.82 -12.77
N SER A 39 -6.59 -11.74 -12.61
CA SER A 39 -5.57 -11.60 -11.57
C SER A 39 -6.19 -11.78 -10.18
N ARG A 40 -7.32 -11.12 -9.89
CA ARG A 40 -8.05 -11.21 -8.62
C ARG A 40 -8.54 -12.63 -8.31
N LEU A 41 -9.04 -13.35 -9.32
CA LEU A 41 -9.40 -14.76 -9.14
C LEU A 41 -8.19 -15.61 -8.77
N ILE A 42 -7.05 -15.38 -9.43
CA ILE A 42 -5.79 -16.09 -9.12
C ILE A 42 -5.33 -15.73 -7.69
N GLN A 43 -5.32 -14.44 -7.33
CA GLN A 43 -4.95 -14.00 -5.99
C GLN A 43 -5.86 -14.59 -4.91
N THR A 44 -7.18 -14.64 -5.16
CA THR A 44 -8.15 -15.25 -4.24
C THR A 44 -7.85 -16.75 -4.06
N PHE A 45 -7.65 -17.49 -5.14
CA PHE A 45 -7.31 -18.91 -5.08
C PHE A 45 -6.01 -19.16 -4.32
N LEU A 46 -4.96 -18.38 -4.60
CA LEU A 46 -3.67 -18.52 -3.92
C LEU A 46 -3.78 -18.18 -2.42
N ALA A 47 -4.49 -17.10 -2.07
CA ALA A 47 -4.72 -16.71 -0.68
C ALA A 47 -5.48 -17.80 0.09
N GLU A 48 -6.54 -18.36 -0.49
CA GLU A 48 -7.30 -19.45 0.10
C GLU A 48 -6.42 -20.70 0.31
N TRP A 49 -5.63 -21.06 -0.69
CA TRP A 49 -4.72 -22.21 -0.60
C TRP A 49 -3.66 -22.02 0.49
N CYS A 50 -3.13 -20.79 0.65
CA CYS A 50 -2.15 -20.45 1.68
C CYS A 50 -2.77 -20.18 3.07
N SER A 51 -4.10 -20.04 3.18
CA SER A 51 -4.79 -19.67 4.43
C SER A 51 -4.64 -20.68 5.56
N GLY A 52 -4.41 -21.96 5.22
CA GLY A 52 -4.20 -23.03 6.21
C GLY A 52 -2.91 -22.90 7.05
N ALA A 53 -1.97 -22.05 6.65
CA ALA A 53 -0.76 -21.77 7.41
C ALA A 53 -0.93 -20.51 8.28
N ALA A 54 -0.69 -20.58 9.58
CA ALA A 54 -0.75 -19.45 10.49
C ALA A 54 0.40 -18.42 10.31
N PHE A 55 1.40 -18.76 9.53
CA PHE A 55 2.57 -17.94 9.21
C PHE A 55 2.61 -17.59 7.71
N CYS A 56 3.42 -16.61 7.33
CA CYS A 56 3.64 -16.26 5.93
C CYS A 56 4.40 -17.38 5.20
N LEU A 57 3.71 -18.12 4.35
CA LEU A 57 4.31 -19.21 3.58
C LEU A 57 5.39 -18.72 2.62
N TRP A 58 5.17 -17.53 2.00
CA TRP A 58 6.15 -16.93 1.12
C TRP A 58 7.50 -16.68 1.79
N GLN A 59 7.53 -16.32 3.10
CA GLN A 59 8.78 -16.14 3.84
C GLN A 59 9.54 -17.46 3.98
N VAL A 60 8.83 -18.54 4.25
CA VAL A 60 9.43 -19.89 4.30
C VAL A 60 9.96 -20.29 2.92
N LEU A 61 9.19 -20.02 1.86
CA LEU A 61 9.63 -20.29 0.49
C LEU A 61 10.85 -19.44 0.10
N ALA A 62 10.92 -18.18 0.52
CA ALA A 62 12.08 -17.32 0.29
C ALA A 62 13.34 -17.89 0.97
N VAL A 63 13.24 -18.30 2.24
CA VAL A 63 14.35 -18.98 2.95
C VAL A 63 14.74 -20.26 2.25
N LEU A 64 13.78 -21.08 1.85
CA LEU A 64 14.03 -22.32 1.12
C LEU A 64 14.76 -22.04 -0.21
N LEU A 65 14.35 -21.02 -0.95
CA LEU A 65 15.05 -20.62 -2.19
C LEU A 65 16.50 -20.22 -1.94
N VAL A 66 16.77 -19.46 -0.86
CA VAL A 66 18.15 -19.11 -0.48
C VAL A 66 18.94 -20.35 -0.12
N VAL A 67 18.38 -21.25 0.68
CA VAL A 67 19.04 -22.55 1.06
C VAL A 67 19.32 -23.38 -0.18
N LEU A 68 18.37 -23.49 -1.11
CA LEU A 68 18.55 -24.24 -2.36
C LEU A 68 19.62 -23.60 -3.25
N LEU A 69 19.67 -22.26 -3.32
CA LEU A 69 20.70 -21.54 -4.07
C LEU A 69 22.10 -21.85 -3.47
N VAL A 70 22.26 -21.73 -2.13
CA VAL A 70 23.53 -22.05 -1.46
C VAL A 70 23.88 -23.52 -1.66
N ALA A 71 22.95 -24.44 -1.48
CA ALA A 71 23.16 -25.86 -1.72
C ALA A 71 23.59 -26.13 -3.17
N SER A 72 22.96 -25.46 -4.14
CA SER A 72 23.32 -25.61 -5.57
C SER A 72 24.74 -25.12 -5.85
N ILE A 73 25.22 -24.07 -5.17
CA ILE A 73 26.62 -23.61 -5.26
C ILE A 73 27.57 -24.70 -4.73
N VAL A 74 27.25 -25.26 -3.56
CA VAL A 74 28.07 -26.33 -2.97
C VAL A 74 28.12 -27.54 -3.90
N VAL A 75 26.96 -27.99 -4.40
CA VAL A 75 26.89 -29.10 -5.37
C VAL A 75 27.69 -28.81 -6.64
N MET A 76 27.58 -27.59 -7.19
CA MET A 76 28.35 -27.16 -8.35
C MET A 76 29.85 -27.29 -8.11
N ILE A 77 30.35 -26.85 -6.94
CA ILE A 77 31.76 -26.90 -6.57
C ILE A 77 32.23 -28.37 -6.38
N VAL A 78 31.48 -29.15 -5.57
CA VAL A 78 31.84 -30.55 -5.24
C VAL A 78 31.82 -31.45 -6.46
N LEU A 79 30.79 -31.32 -7.28
CA LEU A 79 30.65 -32.13 -8.49
C LEU A 79 31.37 -31.54 -9.71
N ARG A 80 32.09 -30.41 -9.52
CA ARG A 80 32.84 -29.71 -10.55
C ARG A 80 32.01 -29.39 -11.79
N TRP A 81 30.76 -28.97 -11.57
CA TRP A 81 29.91 -28.53 -12.67
C TRP A 81 30.47 -27.26 -13.31
N ASN A 82 30.18 -27.07 -14.58
CA ASN A 82 30.58 -25.84 -15.26
C ASN A 82 29.79 -24.64 -14.70
N PHE A 83 30.50 -23.63 -14.19
CA PHE A 83 29.93 -22.42 -13.60
C PHE A 83 28.93 -21.73 -14.54
N PHE A 84 29.29 -21.57 -15.82
CA PHE A 84 28.39 -20.89 -16.78
C PHE A 84 27.11 -21.69 -17.04
N GLN A 85 27.19 -23.01 -17.05
CA GLN A 85 25.99 -23.83 -17.17
C GLN A 85 25.08 -23.70 -15.94
N TRP A 86 25.63 -23.71 -14.71
CA TRP A 86 24.92 -23.48 -13.48
C TRP A 86 24.29 -22.08 -13.48
N LEU A 87 25.05 -21.02 -13.78
CA LEU A 87 24.58 -19.64 -13.86
C LEU A 87 23.40 -19.48 -14.83
N GLY A 88 23.49 -20.13 -16.00
CA GLY A 88 22.39 -20.11 -16.98
C GLY A 88 21.07 -20.64 -16.41
N TRP A 89 21.11 -21.69 -15.58
CA TRP A 89 19.91 -22.21 -14.93
C TRP A 89 19.42 -21.35 -13.78
N VAL A 90 20.31 -20.72 -13.00
CA VAL A 90 19.94 -19.73 -11.99
C VAL A 90 19.21 -18.55 -12.63
N LEU A 91 19.74 -18.02 -13.73
CA LEU A 91 19.09 -16.95 -14.49
C LEU A 91 17.73 -17.39 -15.07
N ALA A 92 17.64 -18.63 -15.56
CA ALA A 92 16.36 -19.17 -16.05
C ALA A 92 15.31 -19.24 -14.92
N SER A 93 15.70 -19.68 -13.71
CA SER A 93 14.79 -19.71 -12.56
C SER A 93 14.34 -18.32 -12.13
N ALA A 94 15.27 -17.35 -12.07
CA ALA A 94 14.93 -15.96 -11.77
C ALA A 94 13.98 -15.36 -12.82
N SER A 95 14.28 -15.56 -14.12
CA SER A 95 13.43 -15.08 -15.22
C SER A 95 12.04 -15.73 -15.20
N LEU A 96 11.93 -17.01 -14.79
CA LEU A 96 10.65 -17.69 -14.61
C LEU A 96 9.82 -17.03 -13.51
N LEU A 97 10.42 -16.73 -12.35
CA LEU A 97 9.72 -16.07 -11.24
C LEU A 97 9.21 -14.68 -11.65
N ILE A 98 10.03 -13.91 -12.37
CA ILE A 98 9.62 -12.59 -12.90
C ILE A 98 8.48 -12.75 -13.91
N MET A 99 8.56 -13.73 -14.81
CA MET A 99 7.51 -14.01 -15.79
C MET A 99 6.20 -14.39 -15.10
N LEU A 100 6.25 -15.28 -14.09
CA LEU A 100 5.07 -15.68 -13.32
C LEU A 100 4.47 -14.49 -12.59
N HIS A 101 5.28 -13.70 -11.86
CA HIS A 101 4.82 -12.48 -11.20
C HIS A 101 4.13 -11.54 -12.20
N THR A 102 4.78 -11.27 -13.35
CA THR A 102 4.19 -10.40 -14.38
C THR A 102 2.86 -10.96 -14.89
N GLY A 103 2.79 -12.27 -15.17
CA GLY A 103 1.60 -12.91 -15.75
C GLY A 103 0.42 -13.04 -14.79
N ILE A 104 0.64 -13.12 -13.48
CA ILE A 104 -0.44 -13.30 -12.49
C ILE A 104 -0.82 -12.02 -11.73
N TYR A 105 0.05 -10.99 -11.74
CA TYR A 105 -0.19 -9.77 -10.97
C TYR A 105 0.35 -8.50 -11.65
N GLY A 106 1.59 -8.53 -12.18
CA GLY A 106 2.33 -7.34 -12.56
C GLY A 106 1.71 -6.49 -13.68
N LEU A 107 0.74 -7.04 -14.44
CA LEU A 107 0.06 -6.26 -15.48
C LEU A 107 -1.06 -5.38 -14.91
N ASN A 108 -1.46 -5.51 -13.62
CA ASN A 108 -2.42 -4.60 -12.99
C ASN A 108 -1.92 -3.14 -12.96
N SER A 109 -0.62 -2.92 -13.05
CA SER A 109 -0.04 -1.58 -13.18
C SER A 109 -0.30 -0.89 -14.53
N PHE A 110 -0.96 -1.56 -15.47
CA PHE A 110 -1.42 -0.99 -16.73
C PHE A 110 -2.95 -0.88 -16.79
N ALA A 111 -3.65 -1.24 -15.71
CA ALA A 111 -5.09 -1.00 -15.55
C ALA A 111 -5.37 0.47 -15.21
N GLY A 112 -6.62 0.88 -15.32
CA GLY A 112 -7.08 2.21 -14.94
C GLY A 112 -6.93 2.50 -13.44
N PRO A 113 -7.04 3.78 -13.03
CA PRO A 113 -6.97 4.17 -11.64
C PRO A 113 -8.25 3.75 -10.88
N LEU A 114 -8.12 3.51 -9.57
CA LEU A 114 -9.24 3.15 -8.70
C LEU A 114 -10.35 4.20 -8.72
N SER A 115 -10.03 5.47 -8.93
CA SER A 115 -11.00 6.57 -9.01
C SER A 115 -12.08 6.33 -10.06
N GLU A 116 -11.75 5.72 -11.21
CA GLU A 116 -12.72 5.37 -12.25
C GLU A 116 -13.67 4.25 -11.78
N ASP A 117 -13.14 3.21 -11.13
CA ASP A 117 -13.92 2.07 -10.62
C ASP A 117 -14.93 2.45 -9.53
N ILE A 118 -14.64 3.49 -8.75
CA ILE A 118 -15.50 3.98 -7.65
C ILE A 118 -16.24 5.27 -7.99
N HIS A 119 -16.18 5.72 -9.26
CA HIS A 119 -16.81 6.95 -9.74
C HIS A 119 -16.38 8.20 -8.97
N LEU A 120 -15.13 8.25 -8.52
CA LEU A 120 -14.53 9.41 -7.90
C LEU A 120 -13.96 10.33 -8.98
N THR A 121 -14.44 11.56 -9.02
CA THR A 121 -13.90 12.58 -9.91
C THR A 121 -12.69 13.24 -9.27
N GLU A 122 -11.50 13.00 -9.80
CA GLU A 122 -10.31 13.72 -9.36
C GLU A 122 -10.43 15.19 -9.69
N THR A 123 -10.39 16.03 -8.66
CA THR A 123 -10.65 17.47 -8.77
C THR A 123 -9.38 18.24 -8.43
N GLU A 124 -9.05 19.25 -9.25
CA GLU A 124 -8.09 20.27 -8.85
C GLU A 124 -8.66 21.07 -7.67
N TYR A 125 -7.84 21.35 -6.67
CA TYR A 125 -8.28 21.99 -5.44
C TYR A 125 -7.33 23.12 -5.02
N THR A 126 -7.86 24.03 -4.23
CA THR A 126 -7.14 25.16 -3.64
C THR A 126 -6.50 24.79 -2.31
N VAL A 127 -5.59 25.64 -1.80
CA VAL A 127 -5.05 25.51 -0.41
C VAL A 127 -6.17 25.52 0.63
N THR A 128 -7.23 26.27 0.38
CA THR A 128 -8.37 26.37 1.29
C THR A 128 -9.12 25.03 1.35
N GLU A 129 -9.39 24.41 0.21
CA GLU A 129 -10.07 23.11 0.15
C GLU A 129 -9.23 21.98 0.75
N LEU A 130 -7.89 22.00 0.54
CA LEU A 130 -6.98 21.12 1.24
C LEU A 130 -7.04 21.32 2.77
N ALA A 131 -7.06 22.58 3.23
CA ALA A 131 -7.18 22.89 4.64
C ALA A 131 -8.52 22.41 5.23
N GLU A 132 -9.63 22.58 4.51
CA GLU A 132 -10.96 22.10 4.94
C GLU A 132 -11.01 20.57 5.01
N ALA A 133 -10.49 19.87 3.99
CA ALA A 133 -10.37 18.41 4.05
C ALA A 133 -9.50 17.95 5.25
N THR A 134 -8.36 18.63 5.48
CA THR A 134 -7.49 18.34 6.62
C THR A 134 -8.21 18.56 7.96
N LYS A 135 -9.00 19.63 8.08
CA LYS A 135 -9.81 19.89 9.27
C LYS A 135 -10.88 18.81 9.46
N TYR A 136 -11.55 18.41 8.38
CA TYR A 136 -12.54 17.34 8.43
C TYR A 136 -11.93 16.04 8.99
N PHE A 137 -10.82 15.56 8.42
CA PHE A 137 -10.18 14.33 8.88
C PHE A 137 -9.66 14.47 10.31
N ARG A 138 -9.11 15.63 10.71
CA ARG A 138 -8.75 15.92 12.10
C ARG A 138 -9.97 15.79 13.02
N ASP A 139 -11.11 16.35 12.66
CA ASP A 139 -12.30 16.35 13.50
C ASP A 139 -12.87 14.95 13.64
N GLN A 140 -12.89 14.17 12.56
CA GLN A 140 -13.24 12.75 12.62
C GLN A 140 -12.25 11.97 13.50
N ALA A 141 -10.95 12.17 13.32
CA ALA A 141 -9.94 11.52 14.14
C ALA A 141 -10.05 11.92 15.62
N ASN A 142 -10.27 13.22 15.93
CA ASN A 142 -10.52 13.70 17.30
C ASN A 142 -11.71 13.00 17.95
N LEU A 143 -12.83 12.88 17.21
CA LEU A 143 -14.04 12.22 17.70
C LEU A 143 -13.78 10.75 17.99
N LEU A 144 -13.19 10.03 17.03
CA LEU A 144 -12.95 8.60 17.11
C LEU A 144 -11.86 8.24 18.13
N ALA A 145 -10.84 9.09 18.32
CA ALA A 145 -9.81 8.92 19.35
C ALA A 145 -10.38 8.75 20.75
N THR A 146 -11.54 9.37 21.03
CA THR A 146 -12.23 9.25 22.32
C THR A 146 -13.05 7.99 22.49
N GLN A 147 -13.28 7.24 21.40
CA GLN A 147 -14.13 6.05 21.38
C GLN A 147 -13.33 4.75 21.38
N VAL A 148 -12.08 4.77 20.95
CA VAL A 148 -11.19 3.61 20.97
C VAL A 148 -10.72 3.31 22.38
N ARG A 149 -10.50 2.03 22.67
CA ARG A 149 -9.98 1.60 23.96
C ARG A 149 -8.53 2.04 24.13
N ARG A 150 -8.19 2.46 25.35
CA ARG A 150 -6.82 2.86 25.73
C ARG A 150 -6.37 2.07 26.94
N ASP A 151 -5.09 1.87 27.03
CA ASP A 151 -4.44 1.28 28.21
C ASP A 151 -4.26 2.33 29.34
N PRO A 152 -3.73 1.92 30.53
CA PRO A 152 -3.54 2.85 31.65
C PRO A 152 -2.51 3.97 31.38
N SER A 153 -1.62 3.83 30.38
CA SER A 153 -0.70 4.90 29.94
C SER A 153 -1.37 5.91 29.01
N GLY A 154 -2.52 5.56 28.47
CA GLY A 154 -3.28 6.40 27.54
C GLY A 154 -3.05 6.03 26.08
N ASP A 155 -2.24 5.00 25.82
CA ASP A 155 -1.95 4.52 24.48
C ASP A 155 -3.11 3.70 23.92
N VAL A 156 -3.23 3.67 22.60
CA VAL A 156 -4.24 2.87 21.91
C VAL A 156 -4.06 1.39 22.26
N ALA A 157 -5.11 0.78 22.81
CA ALA A 157 -5.16 -0.64 23.17
C ALA A 157 -6.17 -1.38 22.26
N PHE A 158 -5.78 -1.59 21.01
CA PHE A 158 -6.59 -2.33 20.05
C PHE A 158 -6.74 -3.81 20.45
N PRO A 159 -7.74 -4.52 19.90
CA PRO A 159 -7.84 -5.97 20.02
C PRO A 159 -6.57 -6.67 19.51
N GLU A 160 -6.49 -7.98 19.81
CA GLU A 160 -5.38 -8.80 19.29
C GLU A 160 -5.34 -8.74 17.76
N PHE A 161 -4.13 -8.81 17.21
CA PHE A 161 -3.90 -8.70 15.77
C PHE A 161 -4.79 -9.65 14.95
N GLU A 162 -4.93 -10.90 15.40
CA GLU A 162 -5.72 -11.93 14.73
C GLU A 162 -7.21 -11.59 14.71
N GLU A 163 -7.73 -10.97 15.75
CA GLU A 163 -9.11 -10.50 15.82
C GLU A 163 -9.35 -9.36 14.83
N MET A 164 -8.47 -8.37 14.81
CA MET A 164 -8.53 -7.29 13.83
C MET A 164 -8.38 -7.82 12.39
N ALA A 165 -7.47 -8.76 12.15
CA ALA A 165 -7.28 -9.35 10.83
C ALA A 165 -8.53 -10.06 10.30
N GLN A 166 -9.34 -10.68 11.18
CA GLN A 166 -10.64 -11.27 10.80
C GLN A 166 -11.64 -10.20 10.35
N GLN A 167 -11.61 -9.03 10.96
CA GLN A 167 -12.56 -7.93 10.71
C GLN A 167 -12.12 -7.02 9.55
N ALA A 168 -10.86 -7.06 9.14
CA ALA A 168 -10.30 -6.17 8.12
C ALA A 168 -11.03 -6.27 6.76
N GLY A 169 -11.63 -7.42 6.47
CA GLY A 169 -12.41 -7.64 5.24
C GLY A 169 -13.82 -7.04 5.23
N ASP A 170 -14.36 -6.63 6.40
CA ASP A 170 -15.77 -6.24 6.52
C ASP A 170 -16.08 -4.94 5.78
N GLY A 171 -15.21 -3.94 5.86
CA GLY A 171 -15.36 -2.71 5.10
C GLY A 171 -15.35 -2.92 3.58
N PHE A 172 -14.48 -3.80 3.08
CA PHE A 172 -14.50 -4.18 1.66
C PHE A 172 -15.80 -4.89 1.27
N GLN A 173 -16.39 -5.66 2.19
CA GLN A 173 -17.70 -6.25 1.96
C GLN A 173 -18.77 -5.17 1.83
N THR A 174 -18.79 -4.18 2.71
CA THR A 174 -19.72 -3.04 2.64
C THR A 174 -19.56 -2.30 1.32
N LEU A 175 -18.34 -1.96 0.92
CA LEU A 175 -18.06 -1.31 -0.36
C LEU A 175 -18.53 -2.12 -1.57
N THR A 176 -18.39 -3.45 -1.52
CA THR A 176 -18.84 -4.33 -2.61
C THR A 176 -20.35 -4.48 -2.68
N MET A 177 -21.00 -4.69 -1.52
CA MET A 177 -22.41 -5.09 -1.46
C MET A 177 -23.36 -3.89 -1.38
N GLU A 178 -22.99 -2.83 -0.66
CA GLU A 178 -23.85 -1.68 -0.40
C GLU A 178 -23.54 -0.51 -1.33
N LYS A 179 -22.26 -0.27 -1.64
CA LYS A 179 -21.83 0.78 -2.57
C LYS A 179 -21.73 0.29 -4.02
N ALA A 180 -21.84 -1.03 -4.24
CA ALA A 180 -21.78 -1.67 -5.55
C ALA A 180 -20.46 -1.41 -6.33
N PHE A 181 -19.31 -1.41 -5.64
CA PHE A 181 -17.99 -1.29 -6.25
C PHE A 181 -17.35 -2.68 -6.46
N PRO A 182 -17.45 -3.27 -7.67
CA PRO A 182 -16.97 -4.65 -7.92
C PRO A 182 -15.44 -4.80 -7.80
N VAL A 183 -14.69 -3.71 -7.89
CA VAL A 183 -13.24 -3.69 -7.74
C VAL A 183 -12.81 -4.27 -6.37
N PHE A 184 -13.64 -4.13 -5.34
CA PHE A 184 -13.37 -4.67 -4.00
C PHE A 184 -13.87 -6.11 -3.79
N ALA A 185 -14.40 -6.77 -4.82
CA ALA A 185 -14.87 -8.15 -4.74
C ALA A 185 -13.71 -9.16 -4.83
N GLY A 186 -12.73 -9.03 -3.94
CA GLY A 186 -11.55 -9.90 -3.84
C GLY A 186 -11.58 -10.79 -2.61
N SER A 187 -10.44 -11.46 -2.34
CA SER A 187 -10.27 -12.32 -1.17
C SER A 187 -10.32 -11.53 0.13
N ARG A 188 -11.15 -11.97 1.06
CA ARG A 188 -11.26 -11.47 2.43
C ARG A 188 -10.55 -12.35 3.45
N ILE A 189 -9.69 -13.26 3.00
CA ILE A 189 -8.85 -14.05 3.88
C ILE A 189 -8.06 -13.09 4.80
N PRO A 190 -8.02 -13.33 6.12
CA PRO A 190 -7.29 -12.49 7.04
C PRO A 190 -5.84 -12.28 6.64
N VAL A 191 -5.33 -11.09 6.87
CA VAL A 191 -3.90 -10.81 6.71
C VAL A 191 -3.10 -11.54 7.78
N LYS A 192 -1.84 -11.82 7.48
CA LYS A 192 -0.94 -12.54 8.38
C LYS A 192 0.04 -11.59 9.08
N LYS A 193 0.59 -12.01 10.22
CA LYS A 193 1.73 -11.33 10.81
C LYS A 193 3.00 -11.58 9.99
N LEU A 194 3.75 -10.53 9.66
CA LEU A 194 5.10 -10.69 9.14
C LEU A 194 5.99 -11.34 10.21
N GLY A 195 6.66 -12.41 9.86
CA GLY A 195 7.78 -12.94 10.65
C GLY A 195 8.97 -11.98 10.56
N TRP A 196 9.90 -12.06 11.52
CA TRP A 196 11.07 -11.14 11.60
C TRP A 196 10.68 -9.65 11.64
N ALA A 197 9.63 -9.34 12.38
CA ALA A 197 9.04 -8.01 12.48
C ALA A 197 10.07 -6.90 12.73
N ASP A 198 11.02 -7.09 13.67
CA ASP A 198 12.06 -6.11 13.98
C ASP A 198 12.95 -5.78 12.77
N MET A 199 13.22 -6.75 11.92
CA MET A 199 13.97 -6.51 10.69
C MET A 199 13.18 -5.61 9.73
N TYR A 200 11.89 -5.91 9.54
CA TYR A 200 11.03 -5.09 8.69
C TYR A 200 10.83 -3.70 9.25
N THR A 201 10.66 -3.57 10.57
CA THR A 201 10.59 -2.27 11.28
C THR A 201 11.83 -1.42 11.00
N SER A 202 13.04 -2.01 11.15
CA SER A 202 14.30 -1.30 10.87
C SER A 202 14.49 -0.90 9.41
N MET A 203 13.73 -1.48 8.49
CA MET A 203 13.68 -1.15 7.07
C MET A 203 12.55 -0.18 6.73
N GLY A 204 11.69 0.18 7.69
CA GLY A 204 10.52 1.02 7.48
C GLY A 204 9.36 0.31 6.76
N ILE A 205 9.34 -1.03 6.75
CA ILE A 205 8.32 -1.82 6.06
C ILE A 205 7.17 -2.12 7.02
N THR A 206 5.99 -1.62 6.70
CA THR A 206 4.76 -1.75 7.51
C THR A 206 3.93 -2.97 7.14
N GLY A 207 3.93 -3.36 5.87
CA GLY A 207 3.25 -4.54 5.37
C GLY A 207 3.86 -5.03 4.06
N PHE A 208 3.37 -6.14 3.55
CA PHE A 208 3.81 -6.70 2.29
C PHE A 208 2.80 -7.69 1.72
N THR A 209 2.41 -7.48 0.48
CA THR A 209 1.61 -8.44 -0.28
C THR A 209 2.49 -9.22 -1.26
N MET A 210 2.46 -10.56 -1.18
CA MET A 210 3.22 -11.44 -2.07
C MET A 210 2.31 -12.04 -3.15
N PRO A 211 2.33 -11.51 -4.38
CA PRO A 211 1.43 -11.99 -5.44
C PRO A 211 1.61 -13.46 -5.83
N LEU A 212 2.81 -14.03 -5.66
CA LEU A 212 3.07 -15.43 -5.99
C LEU A 212 2.40 -16.43 -5.05
N THR A 213 1.95 -15.98 -3.88
CA THR A 213 1.21 -16.80 -2.90
C THR A 213 -0.16 -16.20 -2.53
N GLY A 214 -0.48 -14.99 -2.99
CA GLY A 214 -1.70 -14.28 -2.63
C GLY A 214 -1.76 -13.87 -1.15
N GLU A 215 -0.65 -13.94 -0.42
CA GLU A 215 -0.59 -13.61 1.00
C GLU A 215 -0.39 -12.10 1.19
N ALA A 216 -1.29 -11.48 1.93
CA ALA A 216 -1.13 -10.14 2.49
C ALA A 216 -0.67 -10.28 3.95
N ALA A 217 0.33 -9.53 4.35
CA ALA A 217 0.92 -9.62 5.68
C ALA A 217 1.31 -8.23 6.21
N VAL A 218 1.14 -8.04 7.51
CA VAL A 218 1.39 -6.76 8.19
C VAL A 218 2.43 -6.95 9.28
N ASN A 219 3.30 -5.98 9.43
CA ASN A 219 4.27 -5.92 10.50
C ASN A 219 3.54 -5.61 11.83
N PRO A 220 3.55 -6.52 12.81
CA PRO A 220 2.86 -6.29 14.08
C PRO A 220 3.56 -5.26 14.98
N ASN A 221 4.79 -4.85 14.66
CA ASN A 221 5.61 -3.93 15.46
C ASN A 221 5.52 -2.47 14.98
N ILE A 222 4.50 -2.12 14.20
CA ILE A 222 4.22 -0.72 13.83
C ILE A 222 3.27 -0.07 14.86
N PRO A 223 3.15 1.27 14.89
CA PRO A 223 2.22 1.95 15.79
C PRO A 223 0.80 1.38 15.67
N ALA A 224 0.19 1.04 16.80
CA ALA A 224 -1.11 0.36 16.85
C ALA A 224 -2.17 1.07 16.01
N VAL A 225 -2.20 2.41 16.06
CA VAL A 225 -3.15 3.24 15.31
C VAL A 225 -3.11 3.01 13.80
N SER A 226 -1.97 2.59 13.23
CA SER A 226 -1.81 2.37 11.79
C SER A 226 -2.09 0.91 11.36
N ILE A 227 -2.14 -0.05 12.29
CA ILE A 227 -2.31 -1.48 11.96
C ILE A 227 -3.57 -1.76 11.14
N PRO A 228 -4.79 -1.30 11.54
CA PRO A 228 -6.01 -1.56 10.78
C PRO A 228 -5.96 -0.99 9.35
N PHE A 229 -5.42 0.22 9.19
CA PHE A 229 -5.24 0.84 7.88
C PHE A 229 -4.28 0.01 7.01
N THR A 230 -3.14 -0.39 7.56
CA THR A 230 -2.15 -1.22 6.86
C THR A 230 -2.73 -2.58 6.48
N MET A 231 -3.57 -3.20 7.34
CA MET A 231 -4.27 -4.44 6.99
C MET A 231 -5.13 -4.27 5.74
N CYS A 232 -5.92 -3.20 5.67
CA CYS A 232 -6.75 -2.91 4.52
C CYS A 232 -5.91 -2.54 3.28
N HIS A 233 -4.80 -1.84 3.43
CA HIS A 233 -3.87 -1.50 2.36
C HIS A 233 -3.30 -2.77 1.71
N GLU A 234 -2.78 -3.70 2.49
CA GLU A 234 -2.25 -4.97 1.97
C GLU A 234 -3.35 -5.84 1.33
N MET A 235 -4.57 -5.79 1.88
CA MET A 235 -5.72 -6.44 1.25
C MET A 235 -6.08 -5.80 -0.09
N ALA A 236 -5.96 -4.48 -0.24
CA ALA A 236 -6.20 -3.78 -1.50
C ALA A 236 -5.21 -4.25 -2.59
N HIS A 237 -3.92 -4.37 -2.27
CA HIS A 237 -2.95 -4.96 -3.18
C HIS A 237 -3.32 -6.40 -3.57
N ARG A 238 -3.74 -7.23 -2.63
CA ARG A 238 -4.23 -8.58 -2.94
C ARG A 238 -5.49 -8.56 -3.81
N MET A 239 -6.29 -7.52 -3.75
CA MET A 239 -7.43 -7.28 -4.66
C MET A 239 -7.01 -6.71 -6.02
N CYS A 240 -5.71 -6.69 -6.30
CA CYS A 240 -5.11 -6.24 -7.56
C CYS A 240 -5.14 -4.73 -7.79
N ILE A 241 -5.31 -3.94 -6.74
CA ILE A 241 -5.10 -2.49 -6.77
C ILE A 241 -3.59 -2.27 -6.67
N ALA A 242 -2.96 -1.95 -7.80
CA ALA A 242 -1.50 -1.99 -7.93
C ALA A 242 -0.81 -0.70 -7.49
N TYR A 243 -1.45 0.46 -7.66
CA TYR A 243 -0.87 1.75 -7.31
C TYR A 243 -0.98 2.02 -5.81
N GLU A 244 0.10 2.54 -5.21
CA GLU A 244 0.18 2.85 -3.79
C GLU A 244 -0.87 3.89 -3.34
N SER A 245 -1.07 4.94 -4.16
CA SER A 245 -2.11 5.95 -3.90
C SER A 245 -3.51 5.34 -3.85
N ASP A 246 -3.79 4.42 -4.77
CA ASP A 246 -5.08 3.76 -4.89
C ASP A 246 -5.28 2.73 -3.78
N ALA A 247 -4.22 2.01 -3.39
CA ALA A 247 -4.25 1.10 -2.25
C ALA A 247 -4.49 1.85 -0.93
N ASN A 248 -3.88 3.03 -0.76
CA ASN A 248 -4.13 3.90 0.38
C ASN A 248 -5.57 4.46 0.39
N LEU A 249 -6.11 4.87 -0.77
CA LEU A 249 -7.51 5.28 -0.89
C LEU A 249 -8.44 4.10 -0.58
N ALA A 250 -8.18 2.92 -1.12
CA ALA A 250 -8.94 1.71 -0.85
C ALA A 250 -8.92 1.33 0.64
N ALA A 251 -7.77 1.47 1.29
CA ALA A 251 -7.62 1.27 2.73
C ALA A 251 -8.46 2.27 3.53
N PHE A 252 -8.39 3.56 3.18
CA PHE A 252 -9.22 4.59 3.80
C PHE A 252 -10.70 4.26 3.67
N LEU A 253 -11.18 3.96 2.46
CA LEU A 253 -12.58 3.65 2.21
C LEU A 253 -13.03 2.41 3.00
N ALA A 254 -12.26 1.31 2.94
CA ALA A 254 -12.62 0.08 3.63
C ALA A 254 -12.61 0.25 5.16
N CYS A 255 -11.61 0.93 5.71
CA CYS A 255 -11.57 1.21 7.13
C CYS A 255 -12.71 2.14 7.58
N ASN A 256 -13.05 3.14 6.78
CA ASN A 256 -14.11 4.09 7.09
C ASN A 256 -15.51 3.45 7.04
N GLU A 257 -15.73 2.49 6.16
CA GLU A 257 -16.97 1.70 6.05
C GLU A 257 -17.00 0.47 7.00
N ASN A 258 -15.95 0.25 7.78
CA ASN A 258 -15.92 -0.83 8.75
C ASN A 258 -16.80 -0.48 9.97
N SER A 259 -17.56 -1.45 10.47
CA SER A 259 -18.41 -1.27 11.67
C SER A 259 -17.59 -1.06 12.94
N ASP A 260 -16.37 -1.57 13.02
CA ASP A 260 -15.47 -1.43 14.17
C ASP A 260 -14.83 -0.04 14.21
N VAL A 261 -14.90 0.60 15.38
CA VAL A 261 -14.39 1.96 15.62
C VAL A 261 -12.87 2.06 15.43
N ASN A 262 -12.13 0.97 15.68
CA ASN A 262 -10.67 0.97 15.56
C ASN A 262 -10.23 1.15 14.11
N PHE A 263 -10.95 0.54 13.16
CA PHE A 263 -10.70 0.75 11.73
C PHE A 263 -11.04 2.17 11.30
N ARG A 264 -12.21 2.68 11.69
CA ARG A 264 -12.61 4.07 11.37
C ARG A 264 -11.63 5.09 11.94
N TYR A 265 -11.15 4.87 13.17
CA TYR A 265 -10.12 5.73 13.75
C TYR A 265 -8.83 5.69 12.95
N SER A 266 -8.32 4.49 12.65
CA SER A 266 -7.11 4.31 11.85
C SER A 266 -7.22 5.01 10.48
N ALA A 267 -8.36 4.88 9.78
CA ALA A 267 -8.61 5.54 8.50
C ALA A 267 -8.48 7.07 8.59
N ASN A 268 -9.20 7.67 9.56
CA ASN A 268 -9.24 9.13 9.68
C ASN A 268 -7.93 9.70 10.25
N PHE A 269 -7.24 8.93 11.10
CA PHE A 269 -5.89 9.25 11.55
C PHE A 269 -4.90 9.32 10.37
N MET A 270 -4.87 8.30 9.53
CA MET A 270 -3.96 8.26 8.37
C MET A 270 -4.34 9.30 7.31
N ALA A 271 -5.62 9.50 7.02
CA ALA A 271 -6.08 10.53 6.10
C ALA A 271 -5.72 11.93 6.61
N PHE A 272 -5.88 12.19 7.93
CA PHE A 272 -5.42 13.42 8.55
C PHE A 272 -3.92 13.62 8.36
N LEU A 273 -3.09 12.60 8.59
CA LEU A 273 -1.64 12.70 8.42
C LEU A 273 -1.26 13.02 6.98
N TYR A 274 -1.84 12.34 5.99
CA TYR A 274 -1.55 12.59 4.58
C TYR A 274 -1.89 14.03 4.17
N CYS A 275 -3.10 14.49 4.49
CA CYS A 275 -3.53 15.85 4.15
C CYS A 275 -2.76 16.91 4.94
N TYR A 276 -2.47 16.68 6.23
CA TYR A 276 -1.68 17.61 7.05
C TYR A 276 -0.25 17.77 6.51
N ASN A 277 0.39 16.67 6.10
CA ASN A 277 1.74 16.71 5.55
C ASN A 277 1.76 17.41 4.18
N ALA A 278 0.76 17.15 3.33
CA ALA A 278 0.63 17.87 2.07
C ALA A 278 0.44 19.37 2.29
N LEU A 279 -0.43 19.76 3.25
CA LEU A 279 -0.64 21.18 3.61
C LEU A 279 0.65 21.83 4.16
N ALA A 280 1.45 21.08 4.93
CA ALA A 280 2.75 21.55 5.42
C ALA A 280 3.75 21.81 4.28
N GLY A 281 3.72 21.00 3.23
CA GLY A 281 4.57 21.16 2.05
C GLY A 281 4.24 22.40 1.20
N VAL A 282 3.03 22.98 1.32
CA VAL A 282 2.62 24.16 0.52
C VAL A 282 3.42 25.43 0.85
N GLY A 283 3.77 25.66 2.11
CA GLY A 283 4.65 26.75 2.56
C GLY A 283 4.08 28.17 2.44
N THR A 284 2.82 28.36 2.05
CA THR A 284 2.19 29.69 1.94
C THR A 284 1.71 30.23 3.31
N SER A 285 1.47 31.55 3.40
CA SER A 285 0.91 32.16 4.61
C SER A 285 -0.48 31.59 4.96
N THR A 286 -1.29 31.30 3.95
CA THR A 286 -2.62 30.69 4.12
C THR A 286 -2.50 29.28 4.70
N ALA A 287 -1.63 28.42 4.15
CA ALA A 287 -1.37 27.09 4.66
C ALA A 287 -0.83 27.14 6.11
N ASN A 288 0.11 28.01 6.40
CA ASN A 288 0.68 28.16 7.74
C ASN A 288 -0.37 28.61 8.77
N ALA A 289 -1.28 29.51 8.41
CA ALA A 289 -2.38 29.94 9.28
C ALA A 289 -3.35 28.78 9.55
N ALA A 290 -3.74 28.02 8.50
CA ALA A 290 -4.58 26.85 8.64
C ALA A 290 -3.92 25.76 9.52
N MET A 291 -2.63 25.50 9.34
CA MET A 291 -1.89 24.55 10.17
C MET A 291 -1.86 24.95 11.64
N ALA A 292 -1.70 26.26 11.95
CA ALA A 292 -1.72 26.73 13.32
C ALA A 292 -3.09 26.49 13.98
N GLU A 293 -4.18 26.76 13.26
CA GLU A 293 -5.55 26.47 13.69
C GLU A 293 -5.78 24.96 13.90
N ILE A 294 -5.36 24.12 12.93
CA ILE A 294 -5.47 22.67 13.00
C ILE A 294 -4.77 22.13 14.23
N ARG A 295 -3.51 22.52 14.47
CA ARG A 295 -2.73 22.10 15.66
C ARG A 295 -3.39 22.52 16.97
N GLY A 296 -3.98 23.70 17.02
CA GLY A 296 -4.67 24.21 18.20
C GLY A 296 -5.95 23.45 18.54
N SER A 297 -6.51 22.72 17.59
CA SER A 297 -7.79 22.01 17.70
C SER A 297 -7.64 20.49 17.80
N ILE A 298 -6.42 19.95 17.84
CA ILE A 298 -6.15 18.52 18.08
C ILE A 298 -6.34 18.25 19.58
N ASN A 299 -7.15 17.24 19.93
CA ASN A 299 -7.29 16.80 21.32
C ASN A 299 -6.05 16.03 21.81
N ASP A 300 -5.96 15.85 23.14
CA ASP A 300 -4.78 15.23 23.74
C ASP A 300 -4.56 13.78 23.29
N GLN A 301 -5.63 13.02 23.07
CA GLN A 301 -5.55 11.63 22.65
C GLN A 301 -4.99 11.50 21.23
N LEU A 302 -5.55 12.24 20.26
CA LEU A 302 -5.04 12.26 18.89
C LEU A 302 -3.60 12.82 18.86
N ARG A 303 -3.27 13.80 19.70
CA ARG A 303 -1.93 14.37 19.79
C ARG A 303 -0.91 13.35 20.28
N ASN A 304 -1.26 12.55 21.28
CA ASN A 304 -0.39 11.50 21.80
C ASN A 304 -0.15 10.43 20.72
N ASP A 305 -1.23 9.91 20.11
CA ASP A 305 -1.11 8.91 19.05
C ASP A 305 -0.27 9.42 17.86
N TRP A 306 -0.39 10.71 17.51
CA TRP A 306 0.43 11.33 16.47
C TRP A 306 1.91 11.42 16.88
N ASN A 307 2.21 11.84 18.09
CA ASN A 307 3.58 11.91 18.59
C ASN A 307 4.21 10.51 18.60
N ASP A 308 3.48 9.50 19.11
CA ASP A 308 3.95 8.12 19.17
C ASP A 308 4.23 7.57 17.76
N TYR A 309 3.35 7.88 16.79
CA TYR A 309 3.55 7.50 15.39
C TYR A 309 4.82 8.14 14.80
N VAL A 310 5.00 9.45 14.99
CA VAL A 310 6.16 10.19 14.46
C VAL A 310 7.46 9.73 15.15
N ASP A 311 7.44 9.62 16.48
CA ASP A 311 8.61 9.22 17.27
C ASP A 311 9.04 7.77 16.94
N PHE A 312 8.08 6.86 16.72
CA PHE A 312 8.38 5.51 16.33
C PHE A 312 9.17 5.45 15.01
N PHE A 313 8.68 6.09 13.97
CA PHE A 313 9.37 6.07 12.67
C PHE A 313 10.69 6.86 12.71
N ALA A 314 10.78 7.93 13.49
CA ALA A 314 12.03 8.67 13.67
C ALA A 314 13.10 7.85 14.42
N ALA A 315 12.70 7.03 15.40
CA ALA A 315 13.62 6.19 16.18
C ALA A 315 14.12 4.96 15.41
N GLU A 316 13.25 4.34 14.60
CA GLU A 316 13.54 3.10 13.90
C GLU A 316 14.30 3.28 12.57
N GLN A 317 14.29 4.48 12.01
CA GLN A 317 15.02 4.78 10.78
C GLN A 317 16.54 4.76 11.01
N LYS A 318 17.15 3.58 10.89
CA LYS A 318 18.60 3.44 10.79
C LYS A 318 19.05 3.88 9.41
N GLU A 319 19.77 4.99 9.36
CA GLU A 319 20.14 5.73 8.14
C GLU A 319 20.64 4.88 6.95
N GLY A 320 21.30 3.74 7.21
CA GLY A 320 21.80 2.83 6.17
C GLY A 320 20.78 1.82 5.66
N ALA A 321 20.00 1.20 6.53
CA ALA A 321 19.02 0.16 6.18
C ALA A 321 17.80 0.78 5.47
N THR A 322 17.33 1.91 5.97
CA THR A 322 16.21 2.67 5.39
C THR A 322 16.54 3.18 3.98
N ASN A 323 17.75 3.69 3.75
CA ASN A 323 18.17 4.16 2.43
C ASN A 323 18.21 3.02 1.40
N VAL A 324 18.60 1.81 1.79
CA VAL A 324 18.58 0.63 0.90
C VAL A 324 17.15 0.18 0.65
N ALA A 325 16.32 0.09 1.70
CA ALA A 325 14.93 -0.29 1.61
C ALA A 325 14.16 0.68 0.71
N ASN A 326 14.30 2.00 0.92
CA ASN A 326 13.65 3.03 0.09
C ASN A 326 14.05 2.94 -1.38
N LYS A 327 15.34 2.68 -1.69
CA LYS A 327 15.78 2.47 -3.09
C LYS A 327 15.21 1.21 -3.71
N VAL A 328 15.13 0.13 -2.94
CA VAL A 328 14.54 -1.14 -3.42
C VAL A 328 13.04 -0.97 -3.63
N ASN A 329 12.36 -0.30 -2.71
CA ASN A 329 10.94 0.01 -2.82
C ASN A 329 10.64 0.94 -4.00
N ASP A 330 11.37 2.05 -4.14
CA ASP A 330 11.24 2.96 -5.29
C ASP A 330 11.46 2.22 -6.62
N ALA A 331 12.48 1.35 -6.68
CA ALA A 331 12.74 0.53 -7.85
C ALA A 331 11.63 -0.50 -8.10
N TYR A 332 11.01 -1.05 -7.05
CA TYR A 332 9.88 -1.97 -7.16
C TYR A 332 8.63 -1.24 -7.69
N ILE A 333 8.26 -0.11 -7.09
CA ILE A 333 7.10 0.71 -7.51
C ILE A 333 7.27 1.14 -8.97
N LYS A 334 8.42 1.71 -9.34
CA LYS A 334 8.72 2.09 -10.73
C LYS A 334 8.77 0.87 -11.66
N GLY A 335 9.34 -0.22 -11.22
CA GLY A 335 9.37 -1.49 -11.96
C GLY A 335 7.99 -2.08 -12.17
N SER A 336 7.06 -1.82 -11.26
CA SER A 336 5.66 -2.23 -11.35
C SER A 336 4.82 -1.32 -12.26
N GLY A 337 5.31 -0.13 -12.66
CA GLY A 337 4.65 0.74 -13.62
C GLY A 337 4.25 2.12 -13.09
N ASP A 338 4.44 2.41 -11.80
CA ASP A 338 4.27 3.77 -11.28
C ASP A 338 5.58 4.55 -11.37
N ASP A 339 5.75 5.32 -12.44
CA ASP A 339 6.96 6.12 -12.70
C ASP A 339 7.23 7.17 -11.60
N ARG A 340 6.23 7.49 -10.76
CA ARG A 340 6.36 8.42 -9.62
C ARG A 340 7.20 7.82 -8.49
N GLY A 341 7.25 6.48 -8.38
CA GLY A 341 7.96 5.80 -7.30
C GLY A 341 7.39 6.19 -5.94
N THR A 342 8.25 6.48 -4.96
CA THR A 342 7.82 6.89 -3.62
C THR A 342 7.12 8.26 -3.57
N GLN A 343 7.11 9.05 -4.64
CA GLN A 343 6.31 10.28 -4.75
C GLN A 343 4.81 9.99 -4.90
N SER A 344 4.42 8.75 -5.19
CA SER A 344 3.01 8.32 -5.23
C SER A 344 2.25 8.54 -3.91
N TYR A 345 2.96 8.64 -2.78
CA TYR A 345 2.35 8.98 -1.48
C TYR A 345 1.73 10.39 -1.42
N GLY A 346 2.21 11.35 -2.24
CA GLY A 346 1.55 12.64 -2.41
C GLY A 346 0.21 12.54 -3.12
N ALA A 347 0.08 11.60 -4.05
CA ALA A 347 -1.13 11.41 -4.84
C ALA A 347 -2.33 10.90 -4.01
N VAL A 348 -2.11 10.22 -2.87
CA VAL A 348 -3.24 9.84 -2.00
C VAL A 348 -3.94 11.04 -1.40
N CYS A 349 -3.21 12.14 -1.12
CA CYS A 349 -3.84 13.36 -0.63
C CYS A 349 -4.78 13.96 -1.69
N ASP A 350 -4.40 13.95 -2.97
CA ASP A 350 -5.25 14.41 -4.08
C ASP A 350 -6.56 13.62 -4.13
N LEU A 351 -6.48 12.30 -3.97
CA LEU A 351 -7.64 11.42 -3.95
C LEU A 351 -8.53 11.64 -2.72
N LEU A 352 -7.92 11.83 -1.54
CA LEU A 352 -8.65 12.09 -0.29
C LEU A 352 -9.36 13.45 -0.30
N VAL A 353 -8.72 14.48 -0.86
CA VAL A 353 -9.36 15.81 -1.02
C VAL A 353 -10.50 15.72 -2.02
N SER A 354 -10.30 15.03 -3.15
CA SER A 354 -11.36 14.82 -4.15
C SER A 354 -12.54 14.05 -3.54
N TRP A 355 -12.27 13.01 -2.75
CA TRP A 355 -13.29 12.27 -2.02
C TRP A 355 -14.03 13.17 -1.01
N HIS A 356 -13.30 13.99 -0.25
CA HIS A 356 -13.93 14.94 0.70
C HIS A 356 -14.81 15.95 -0.03
N ILE A 357 -14.37 16.49 -1.14
CA ILE A 357 -15.17 17.42 -1.96
C ILE A 357 -16.45 16.74 -2.45
N GLN A 358 -16.33 15.55 -3.04
CA GLN A 358 -17.47 14.85 -3.65
C GLN A 358 -18.45 14.30 -2.61
N GLU A 359 -17.98 13.66 -1.56
CA GLU A 359 -18.82 12.90 -0.60
C GLU A 359 -19.23 13.71 0.63
N VAL A 360 -18.52 14.80 0.97
CA VAL A 360 -18.77 15.58 2.17
C VAL A 360 -19.16 17.00 1.84
N TYR A 361 -18.30 17.74 1.11
CA TYR A 361 -18.49 19.16 0.89
C TYR A 361 -19.67 19.45 -0.04
N LEU A 362 -19.72 18.88 -1.23
CA LEU A 362 -20.80 19.13 -2.20
C LEU A 362 -22.20 18.73 -1.68
N PRO A 363 -22.39 17.57 -1.00
CA PRO A 363 -23.67 17.24 -0.39
C PRO A 363 -24.13 18.22 0.68
N ALA A 364 -23.19 18.80 1.45
CA ALA A 364 -23.48 19.79 2.48
C ALA A 364 -23.78 21.20 1.91
N HIS A 365 -23.22 21.53 0.74
CA HIS A 365 -23.27 22.88 0.12
C HIS A 365 -23.94 22.86 -1.26
N LYS A 366 -25.06 22.16 -1.40
CA LYS A 366 -25.78 21.98 -2.69
C LYS A 366 -26.12 23.26 -3.46
N GLU A 367 -26.00 24.44 -2.84
CA GLU A 367 -26.34 25.75 -3.42
C GLU A 367 -25.12 26.62 -3.75
N GLU A 368 -23.87 26.20 -3.41
CA GLU A 368 -22.65 26.98 -3.64
C GLU A 368 -21.77 26.35 -4.72
N VAL A 369 -21.44 27.11 -5.77
CA VAL A 369 -20.47 26.70 -6.81
C VAL A 369 -19.08 27.17 -6.36
N PRO A 370 -18.07 26.29 -6.20
CA PRO A 370 -16.71 26.68 -5.80
C PRO A 370 -16.04 27.60 -6.82
N GLN A 371 -15.36 28.64 -6.35
CA GLN A 371 -14.44 29.44 -7.16
C GLN A 371 -13.03 28.85 -7.07
N PHE A 372 -12.45 28.48 -8.19
CA PHE A 372 -11.15 27.82 -8.29
C PHE A 372 -10.00 28.80 -8.47
N ASP A 373 -8.97 28.67 -7.63
CA ASP A 373 -7.61 29.13 -7.88
C ASP A 373 -6.68 27.89 -7.66
N PRO A 374 -6.27 27.21 -8.74
CA PRO A 374 -5.62 25.90 -8.62
C PRO A 374 -4.25 25.96 -7.94
N LEU A 375 -3.96 24.99 -7.08
CA LEU A 375 -2.62 24.77 -6.54
C LEU A 375 -1.64 24.35 -7.64
N ASP A 376 -0.47 24.99 -7.68
CA ASP A 376 0.66 24.47 -8.48
C ASP A 376 1.26 23.24 -7.76
N LYS A 377 0.86 22.05 -8.20
CA LYS A 377 1.30 20.77 -7.63
C LYS A 377 2.82 20.55 -7.69
N ASN A 378 3.54 21.29 -8.53
CA ASN A 378 5.01 21.22 -8.61
C ASN A 378 5.70 21.93 -7.45
N GLN A 379 4.97 22.65 -6.60
CA GLN A 379 5.51 23.35 -5.43
C GLN A 379 5.37 22.54 -4.12
N VAL A 380 4.71 21.38 -4.12
CA VAL A 380 4.53 20.56 -2.93
C VAL A 380 5.72 19.61 -2.75
N ASP A 381 6.67 19.95 -1.89
CA ASP A 381 7.76 19.05 -1.50
C ASP A 381 7.34 18.19 -0.30
N ILE A 382 7.18 16.90 -0.54
CA ILE A 382 6.81 15.90 0.47
C ILE A 382 7.96 14.97 0.87
N SER A 383 9.18 15.25 0.40
CA SER A 383 10.36 14.37 0.60
C SER A 383 10.83 14.22 2.05
N GLY A 384 10.34 15.08 2.95
CA GLY A 384 10.72 15.10 4.37
C GLY A 384 9.71 14.44 5.33
N MET A 385 8.75 13.65 4.85
CA MET A 385 7.70 13.07 5.70
C MET A 385 8.20 11.91 6.56
N PRO A 386 8.11 11.97 7.92
CA PRO A 386 8.27 10.79 8.75
C PRO A 386 7.14 9.79 8.45
N GLY A 387 7.50 8.59 8.07
CA GLY A 387 6.53 7.53 7.74
C GLY A 387 6.11 7.44 6.26
N ALA A 388 6.56 8.35 5.38
CA ALA A 388 6.35 8.22 3.93
C ALA A 388 7.24 7.16 3.27
N GLY A 389 8.04 6.45 4.04
CA GLY A 389 8.92 5.37 3.60
C GLY A 389 8.43 3.96 3.95
N GLY A 390 7.23 3.82 4.42
CA GLY A 390 6.62 2.52 4.72
C GLY A 390 5.75 2.04 3.56
N ASN A 391 6.33 1.34 2.68
CA ASN A 391 6.07 0.17 1.85
C ASN A 391 6.94 0.16 0.62
#